data_11b810d6faac51475bd290b2fb16563b
#
_entry.id   11b810d6faac51475bd290b2fb16563b
#
_cell.length_a   1.000
_cell.length_b   1.000
_cell.length_c   1.000
_cell.angle_alpha   90.00
_cell.angle_beta   90.00
_cell.angle_gamma   90.00
#
_symmetry.space_group_name_H-M   'P 1'
#
loop_
_entity.id
_entity.type
_entity.pdbx_description
1 polymer ?
#
loop_
_entity_poly.entity_id
_entity_poly.type
_entity_poly.pdbx_seq_one_letter_code
_entity_poly.pdbx_strand_id
1 'polypeptide(L)'
;MDKQGKKSKRKRQTRVLKFQKGIPGINPINKENKMRWSQYFMPTSKEAPSDADTISHKLMSRAGLIDKTSSGVYTYLPAGYRVLRKVEDIVRKEMNRTGAIEILMPALQPANLWKESGRLDKMGEEMIRFTDRHKRLMLFGPTHEEVVTDIVRKNYNSWKQLPVILYQIQTKFRDEMRPRFGIVRSREFLMKDAYSFEMNEEGLDISYGKMKEAYKNIFSGCGLDFSIQQADSGVIGGKFSEEFVAKGECPELEVGHIFKLGTQYSESMKAFFVDRNGEEKPFIMGCYGIGVSRIVAAAIEGNYDEKGIIWPVSIAPFKVIVIPANTENSQMLETAEKLYKSFTDSNIEVLLDDRNESAGSKFADADLCGIPLWVIVGRKITEGKAEIRIRRGRKSEDVETGRVIEWVSDFLNR
;
A
#
# COMPACT_ATOMS: atom_id res chain seq x y z
N MET A 1 21.09 66.95 -42.75
CA MET A 1 19.74 66.48 -43.05
C MET A 1 19.40 65.37 -42.09
N ASP A 2 18.48 65.71 -41.25
CA ASP A 2 17.94 65.03 -40.09
C ASP A 2 17.15 63.77 -40.43
N LYS A 3 17.21 62.72 -39.62
CA LYS A 3 16.05 61.91 -39.27
C LYS A 3 16.32 61.09 -38.01
N GLN A 4 15.73 61.59 -36.95
CA GLN A 4 15.55 60.94 -35.66
C GLN A 4 14.70 59.67 -35.78
N GLY A 5 15.16 58.57 -35.21
CA GLY A 5 14.43 57.34 -35.01
C GLY A 5 14.01 57.18 -33.53
N LYS A 6 12.75 57.43 -33.22
CA LYS A 6 12.16 57.26 -31.91
C LYS A 6 12.10 55.79 -31.48
N LYS A 7 12.81 55.42 -30.41
CA LYS A 7 12.64 54.15 -29.70
C LYS A 7 11.36 54.17 -28.83
N SER A 8 10.34 53.46 -29.24
CA SER A 8 9.12 53.23 -28.48
C SER A 8 9.41 52.16 -27.39
N LYS A 9 9.36 52.58 -26.14
CA LYS A 9 9.33 51.67 -24.96
C LYS A 9 7.95 51.06 -24.83
N ARG A 10 7.77 49.82 -25.26
CA ARG A 10 6.55 49.05 -24.92
C ARG A 10 6.69 48.56 -23.46
N LYS A 11 5.91 49.15 -22.56
CA LYS A 11 5.62 48.65 -21.21
C LYS A 11 4.83 47.34 -21.35
N ARG A 12 5.43 46.26 -20.93
CA ARG A 12 4.67 45.00 -20.67
C ARG A 12 3.83 45.19 -19.41
N GLN A 13 2.55 45.38 -19.58
CA GLN A 13 1.57 45.23 -18.50
C GLN A 13 1.35 43.76 -18.25
N THR A 14 1.78 43.28 -17.11
CA THR A 14 1.49 41.94 -16.60
C THR A 14 0.01 41.90 -16.20
N ARG A 15 -0.82 41.30 -17.05
CA ARG A 15 -2.23 41.06 -16.79
C ARG A 15 -2.33 39.89 -15.79
N VAL A 16 -2.53 40.21 -14.50
CA VAL A 16 -2.92 39.22 -13.49
C VAL A 16 -4.34 38.80 -13.82
N LEU A 17 -4.51 37.62 -14.41
CA LEU A 17 -5.80 36.98 -14.61
C LEU A 17 -6.33 36.53 -13.23
N LYS A 18 -7.31 37.29 -12.72
CA LYS A 18 -8.19 36.83 -11.64
C LYS A 18 -9.04 35.68 -12.17
N PHE A 19 -8.65 34.43 -11.86
CA PHE A 19 -9.55 33.29 -11.99
C PHE A 19 -10.61 33.37 -10.90
N GLN A 20 -11.70 34.06 -11.15
CA GLN A 20 -12.97 33.92 -10.44
C GLN A 20 -14.06 33.77 -11.50
N LYS A 21 -14.45 32.47 -11.68
CA LYS A 21 -15.81 31.98 -11.94
C LYS A 21 -15.67 30.54 -12.44
N GLY A 22 -16.29 29.61 -11.72
CA GLY A 22 -16.29 28.19 -12.05
C GLY A 22 -16.81 27.95 -13.47
N ILE A 23 -16.22 26.99 -14.13
CA ILE A 23 -16.67 26.47 -15.42
C ILE A 23 -18.05 25.87 -15.20
N PRO A 24 -19.11 26.35 -15.91
CA PRO A 24 -20.45 25.74 -15.79
C PRO A 24 -20.37 24.27 -16.27
N GLY A 25 -20.72 23.33 -15.40
CA GLY A 25 -20.80 21.90 -15.74
C GLY A 25 -19.84 20.99 -14.98
N ILE A 26 -18.89 21.50 -14.21
CA ILE A 26 -18.14 20.70 -13.24
C ILE A 26 -18.83 20.89 -11.89
N ASN A 27 -19.68 19.94 -11.52
CA ASN A 27 -20.13 19.83 -10.15
C ASN A 27 -18.89 19.78 -9.25
N PRO A 28 -18.81 20.58 -8.17
CA PRO A 28 -17.77 20.40 -7.17
C PRO A 28 -17.85 18.93 -6.75
N ILE A 29 -16.69 18.23 -6.76
CA ILE A 29 -16.57 16.87 -6.27
C ILE A 29 -17.31 16.85 -4.95
N ASN A 30 -18.44 16.15 -4.93
CA ASN A 30 -19.36 16.11 -3.82
C ASN A 30 -18.55 15.67 -2.58
N LYS A 31 -18.40 16.54 -1.58
CA LYS A 31 -17.75 16.24 -0.30
C LYS A 31 -18.47 15.14 0.51
N GLU A 32 -19.59 14.67 0.02
CA GLU A 32 -20.36 13.57 0.53
C GLU A 32 -20.12 12.31 -0.31
N ASN A 33 -18.91 11.73 -0.27
CA ASN A 33 -18.76 10.32 -0.59
C ASN A 33 -19.47 9.53 0.51
N LYS A 34 -20.79 9.39 0.36
CA LYS A 34 -21.64 8.62 1.27
C LYS A 34 -21.24 7.16 1.15
N MET A 35 -20.48 6.66 2.14
CA MET A 35 -20.08 5.26 2.22
C MET A 35 -21.28 4.45 2.68
N ARG A 36 -22.19 4.14 1.72
CA ARG A 36 -23.39 3.32 1.92
C ARG A 36 -23.20 2.00 1.21
N TRP A 37 -23.53 0.91 1.85
CA TRP A 37 -23.32 -0.40 1.25
C TRP A 37 -24.10 -0.57 -0.07
N SER A 38 -25.34 -0.05 -0.15
CA SER A 38 -26.14 -0.09 -1.37
C SER A 38 -25.49 0.62 -2.58
N GLN A 39 -24.54 1.53 -2.34
CA GLN A 39 -23.86 2.34 -3.36
C GLN A 39 -22.35 2.00 -3.45
N TYR A 40 -21.84 1.19 -2.53
CA TYR A 40 -20.43 0.83 -2.48
C TYR A 40 -20.21 -0.53 -3.13
N PHE A 41 -19.37 -0.58 -4.16
CA PHE A 41 -19.10 -1.82 -4.88
C PHE A 41 -18.27 -2.78 -4.03
N MET A 42 -18.97 -3.61 -3.25
CA MET A 42 -18.39 -4.64 -2.37
C MET A 42 -19.19 -5.95 -2.53
N PRO A 43 -18.93 -6.71 -3.62
CA PRO A 43 -19.67 -7.91 -3.95
C PRO A 43 -19.23 -9.07 -3.05
N THR A 44 -19.95 -9.33 -1.98
CA THR A 44 -19.71 -10.49 -1.11
C THR A 44 -20.25 -11.78 -1.73
N SER A 45 -19.61 -12.90 -1.46
CA SER A 45 -20.06 -14.22 -1.90
C SER A 45 -20.00 -15.26 -0.78
N LYS A 46 -20.91 -16.25 -0.85
CA LYS A 46 -20.94 -17.35 0.12
C LYS A 46 -19.79 -18.33 -0.08
N GLU A 47 -19.41 -18.56 -1.34
CA GLU A 47 -18.42 -19.55 -1.72
C GLU A 47 -17.16 -18.87 -2.23
N ALA A 48 -16.01 -19.48 -1.95
CA ALA A 48 -14.74 -19.09 -2.50
C ALA A 48 -14.57 -19.66 -3.92
N PRO A 49 -13.75 -19.02 -4.78
CA PRO A 49 -13.34 -19.62 -6.04
C PRO A 49 -12.70 -21.00 -5.82
N SER A 50 -12.96 -21.95 -6.71
CA SER A 50 -12.48 -23.34 -6.60
C SER A 50 -10.96 -23.47 -6.62
N ASP A 51 -10.25 -22.48 -7.15
CA ASP A 51 -8.80 -22.40 -7.21
C ASP A 51 -8.17 -21.60 -6.07
N ALA A 52 -9.00 -21.11 -5.13
CA ALA A 52 -8.49 -20.45 -3.93
C ALA A 52 -7.98 -21.48 -2.91
N ASP A 53 -6.68 -21.49 -2.68
CA ASP A 53 -5.97 -22.49 -1.90
C ASP A 53 -5.66 -22.05 -0.46
N THR A 54 -5.42 -20.76 -0.21
CA THR A 54 -5.13 -20.20 1.12
C THR A 54 -6.33 -19.48 1.73
N ILE A 55 -6.30 -19.28 3.04
CA ILE A 55 -7.35 -18.56 3.78
C ILE A 55 -7.47 -17.12 3.28
N SER A 56 -6.34 -16.42 3.11
CA SER A 56 -6.33 -15.05 2.59
C SER A 56 -6.98 -14.97 1.20
N HIS A 57 -6.63 -15.87 0.28
CA HIS A 57 -7.21 -15.91 -1.07
C HIS A 57 -8.72 -16.14 -1.03
N LYS A 58 -9.17 -17.12 -0.23
CA LYS A 58 -10.61 -17.43 -0.05
C LYS A 58 -11.36 -16.24 0.53
N LEU A 59 -10.88 -15.66 1.62
CA LEU A 59 -11.57 -14.57 2.30
C LEU A 59 -11.54 -13.27 1.50
N MET A 60 -10.43 -12.93 0.85
CA MET A 60 -10.35 -11.73 0.01
C MET A 60 -11.32 -11.80 -1.17
N SER A 61 -11.43 -12.94 -1.84
CA SER A 61 -12.37 -13.13 -2.94
C SER A 61 -13.82 -13.08 -2.45
N ARG A 62 -14.15 -13.80 -1.36
CA ARG A 62 -15.50 -13.82 -0.80
C ARG A 62 -15.95 -12.47 -0.26
N ALA A 63 -15.06 -11.71 0.38
CA ALA A 63 -15.37 -10.38 0.92
C ALA A 63 -15.37 -9.27 -0.16
N GLY A 64 -15.19 -9.61 -1.44
CA GLY A 64 -15.15 -8.62 -2.51
C GLY A 64 -14.00 -7.63 -2.38
N LEU A 65 -12.83 -8.08 -1.95
CA LEU A 65 -11.63 -7.24 -1.84
C LEU A 65 -10.78 -7.31 -3.12
N ILE A 66 -10.79 -8.45 -3.77
CA ILE A 66 -10.08 -8.69 -5.04
C ILE A 66 -10.98 -9.44 -6.03
N ASP A 67 -10.70 -9.23 -7.30
CA ASP A 67 -11.25 -10.01 -8.41
C ASP A 67 -10.13 -10.52 -9.31
N LYS A 68 -10.22 -11.80 -9.73
CA LYS A 68 -9.19 -12.45 -10.55
C LYS A 68 -9.41 -12.13 -12.02
N THR A 69 -8.52 -11.34 -12.61
CA THR A 69 -8.54 -11.04 -14.04
C THR A 69 -7.96 -12.20 -14.87
N SER A 70 -6.83 -12.76 -14.42
CA SER A 70 -6.20 -13.95 -15.00
C SER A 70 -5.30 -14.62 -13.95
N SER A 71 -4.64 -15.72 -14.31
CA SER A 71 -3.73 -16.43 -13.40
C SER A 71 -2.60 -15.52 -12.92
N GLY A 72 -2.57 -15.21 -11.61
CA GLY A 72 -1.59 -14.33 -10.98
C GLY A 72 -1.79 -12.83 -11.25
N VAL A 73 -2.95 -12.41 -11.79
CA VAL A 73 -3.29 -11.01 -12.06
C VAL A 73 -4.64 -10.70 -11.42
N TYR A 74 -4.66 -9.73 -10.50
CA TYR A 74 -5.83 -9.41 -9.70
C TYR A 74 -6.18 -7.92 -9.76
N THR A 75 -7.47 -7.63 -9.80
CA THR A 75 -8.02 -6.30 -9.56
C THR A 75 -8.29 -6.13 -8.08
N TYR A 76 -7.82 -5.04 -7.47
CA TYR A 76 -8.26 -4.66 -6.13
C TYR A 76 -9.59 -3.91 -6.23
N LEU A 77 -10.63 -4.49 -5.66
CA LEU A 77 -11.94 -3.85 -5.57
C LEU A 77 -11.93 -2.74 -4.49
N PRO A 78 -12.93 -1.84 -4.45
CA PRO A 78 -12.85 -0.63 -3.61
C PRO A 78 -12.44 -0.86 -2.16
N ALA A 79 -13.00 -1.87 -1.48
CA ALA A 79 -12.64 -2.16 -0.09
C ALA A 79 -11.21 -2.70 0.04
N GLY A 80 -10.79 -3.60 -0.88
CA GLY A 80 -9.42 -4.12 -0.93
C GLY A 80 -8.40 -3.03 -1.23
N TYR A 81 -8.72 -2.11 -2.14
CA TYR A 81 -7.87 -0.97 -2.46
C TYR A 81 -7.73 0.00 -1.29
N ARG A 82 -8.79 0.21 -0.49
CA ARG A 82 -8.68 1.00 0.76
C ARG A 82 -7.68 0.40 1.73
N VAL A 83 -7.73 -0.93 1.93
CA VAL A 83 -6.74 -1.64 2.78
C VAL A 83 -5.34 -1.45 2.24
N LEU A 84 -5.13 -1.68 0.93
CA LEU A 84 -3.84 -1.52 0.28
C LEU A 84 -3.27 -0.10 0.48
N ARG A 85 -4.08 0.94 0.27
CA ARG A 85 -3.68 2.35 0.50
C ARG A 85 -3.28 2.63 1.94
N LYS A 86 -3.97 2.07 2.93
CA LYS A 86 -3.58 2.22 4.35
C LYS A 86 -2.24 1.54 4.65
N VAL A 87 -1.98 0.39 4.06
CA VAL A 87 -0.67 -0.26 4.16
C VAL A 87 0.41 0.61 3.52
N GLU A 88 0.17 1.17 2.31
CA GLU A 88 1.08 2.12 1.68
C GLU A 88 1.37 3.34 2.57
N ASP A 89 0.35 3.90 3.22
CA ASP A 89 0.51 5.08 4.07
C ASP A 89 1.35 4.78 5.32
N ILE A 90 1.19 3.59 5.92
CA ILE A 90 2.06 3.13 7.03
C ILE A 90 3.50 2.97 6.54
N VAL A 91 3.70 2.33 5.40
CA VAL A 91 5.02 2.15 4.78
C VAL A 91 5.67 3.51 4.50
N ARG A 92 4.95 4.43 3.85
CA ARG A 92 5.43 5.77 3.51
C ARG A 92 5.83 6.58 4.75
N LYS A 93 5.00 6.53 5.79
CA LYS A 93 5.27 7.20 7.06
C LYS A 93 6.59 6.72 7.68
N GLU A 94 6.83 5.43 7.75
CA GLU A 94 8.05 4.89 8.33
C GLU A 94 9.28 5.10 7.42
N MET A 95 9.14 5.03 6.10
CA MET A 95 10.23 5.38 5.17
C MET A 95 10.64 6.84 5.32
N ASN A 96 9.69 7.76 5.34
CA ASN A 96 9.97 9.19 5.53
C ASN A 96 10.65 9.45 6.90
N ARG A 97 10.29 8.70 7.95
CA ARG A 97 10.92 8.78 9.26
C ARG A 97 12.39 8.39 9.27
N THR A 98 12.83 7.52 8.37
CA THR A 98 14.25 7.16 8.22
C THR A 98 15.06 8.25 7.52
N GLY A 99 14.41 9.24 6.92
CA GLY A 99 15.04 10.27 6.06
C GLY A 99 15.14 9.82 4.59
N ALA A 100 14.54 8.69 4.20
CA ALA A 100 14.49 8.25 2.81
C ALA A 100 13.61 9.18 1.96
N ILE A 101 13.97 9.38 0.70
CA ILE A 101 13.33 10.29 -0.25
C ILE A 101 12.49 9.48 -1.23
N GLU A 102 11.19 9.79 -1.32
CA GLU A 102 10.29 9.12 -2.26
C GLU A 102 10.53 9.61 -3.69
N ILE A 103 10.67 8.67 -4.62
CA ILE A 103 10.74 8.90 -6.06
C ILE A 103 9.79 7.94 -6.77
N LEU A 104 9.56 8.15 -8.06
CA LEU A 104 8.84 7.20 -8.91
C LEU A 104 9.67 6.90 -10.14
N MET A 105 10.17 5.68 -10.22
CA MET A 105 10.96 5.17 -11.35
C MET A 105 10.05 4.49 -12.38
N PRO A 106 10.46 4.40 -13.66
CA PRO A 106 9.64 3.76 -14.68
C PRO A 106 9.52 2.25 -14.45
N ALA A 107 8.30 1.71 -14.58
CA ALA A 107 8.08 0.25 -14.59
C ALA A 107 8.63 -0.38 -15.88
N LEU A 108 8.63 0.38 -16.98
CA LEU A 108 9.18 -0.02 -18.26
C LEU A 108 10.67 0.34 -18.31
N GLN A 109 11.54 -0.67 -18.46
CA GLN A 109 12.99 -0.50 -18.35
C GLN A 109 13.71 -0.91 -19.64
N PRO A 110 14.76 -0.19 -20.04
CA PRO A 110 15.59 -0.58 -21.16
C PRO A 110 16.55 -1.71 -20.78
N ALA A 111 16.65 -2.75 -21.61
CA ALA A 111 17.49 -3.92 -21.33
C ALA A 111 19.00 -3.62 -21.25
N ASN A 112 19.47 -2.48 -21.81
CA ASN A 112 20.89 -2.11 -21.73
C ASN A 112 21.39 -1.90 -20.30
N LEU A 113 20.58 -1.34 -19.37
CA LEU A 113 20.96 -1.21 -17.96
C LEU A 113 21.20 -2.58 -17.31
N TRP A 114 20.35 -3.55 -17.64
CA TRP A 114 20.45 -4.91 -17.15
C TRP A 114 21.63 -5.69 -17.75
N LYS A 115 22.06 -5.33 -18.99
CA LYS A 115 23.30 -5.83 -19.58
C LYS A 115 24.51 -5.27 -18.85
N GLU A 116 24.50 -3.97 -18.50
CA GLU A 116 25.60 -3.33 -17.75
C GLU A 116 25.80 -3.99 -16.38
N SER A 117 24.72 -4.30 -15.66
CA SER A 117 24.81 -4.99 -14.37
C SER A 117 25.15 -6.49 -14.49
N GLY A 118 25.08 -7.06 -15.69
CA GLY A 118 25.28 -8.47 -15.95
C GLY A 118 24.13 -9.36 -15.46
N ARG A 119 22.93 -8.78 -15.17
CA ARG A 119 21.77 -9.51 -14.64
C ARG A 119 20.73 -9.87 -15.69
N LEU A 120 20.83 -9.36 -16.93
CA LEU A 120 19.82 -9.62 -17.96
C LEU A 120 19.55 -11.12 -18.16
N ASP A 121 20.62 -11.92 -18.20
CA ASP A 121 20.50 -13.37 -18.42
C ASP A 121 20.32 -14.15 -17.11
N LYS A 122 20.86 -13.62 -15.99
CA LYS A 122 20.73 -14.27 -14.66
C LYS A 122 19.30 -14.30 -14.13
N MET A 123 18.48 -13.30 -14.44
CA MET A 123 17.06 -13.26 -14.06
C MET A 123 16.20 -14.29 -14.80
N GLY A 124 16.71 -14.88 -15.90
CA GLY A 124 16.08 -15.97 -16.60
C GLY A 124 14.68 -15.62 -17.17
N GLU A 125 13.77 -16.59 -17.07
CA GLU A 125 12.42 -16.52 -17.63
C GLU A 125 11.44 -15.74 -16.75
N GLU A 126 11.78 -15.44 -15.50
CA GLU A 126 10.94 -14.61 -14.63
C GLU A 126 10.82 -13.16 -15.10
N MET A 127 11.71 -12.72 -15.97
CA MET A 127 11.71 -11.38 -16.52
C MET A 127 10.82 -11.27 -17.76
N ILE A 128 9.73 -10.52 -17.67
CA ILE A 128 8.86 -10.23 -18.83
C ILE A 128 9.59 -9.28 -19.78
N ARG A 129 9.89 -9.77 -20.98
CA ARG A 129 10.66 -9.06 -22.01
C ARG A 129 9.82 -8.87 -23.27
N PHE A 130 10.03 -7.76 -23.98
CA PHE A 130 9.43 -7.54 -25.29
C PHE A 130 10.31 -6.62 -26.14
N THR A 131 10.04 -6.61 -27.44
CA THR A 131 10.71 -5.71 -28.38
C THR A 131 9.78 -4.57 -28.75
N ASP A 132 10.23 -3.33 -28.59
CA ASP A 132 9.44 -2.15 -28.96
C ASP A 132 9.38 -1.96 -30.49
N ARG A 133 8.60 -0.97 -30.96
CA ARG A 133 8.44 -0.67 -32.39
C ARG A 133 9.76 -0.27 -33.08
N HIS A 134 10.75 0.19 -32.31
CA HIS A 134 12.09 0.51 -32.81
C HIS A 134 13.06 -0.67 -32.70
N LYS A 135 12.55 -1.88 -32.44
CA LYS A 135 13.32 -3.11 -32.26
C LYS A 135 14.32 -3.06 -31.09
N ARG A 136 14.04 -2.25 -30.08
CA ARG A 136 14.82 -2.21 -28.84
C ARG A 136 14.24 -3.20 -27.85
N LEU A 137 15.10 -3.97 -27.19
CA LEU A 137 14.70 -4.88 -26.13
C LEU A 137 14.35 -4.06 -24.88
N MET A 138 13.15 -4.24 -24.40
CA MET A 138 12.58 -3.62 -23.21
C MET A 138 12.08 -4.72 -22.27
N LEU A 139 11.90 -4.37 -21.00
CA LEU A 139 11.36 -5.28 -20.00
C LEU A 139 10.44 -4.54 -19.02
N PHE A 140 9.54 -5.28 -18.41
CA PHE A 140 8.83 -4.81 -17.23
C PHE A 140 9.65 -5.10 -15.97
N GLY A 141 9.89 -4.08 -15.17
CA GLY A 141 10.82 -4.16 -14.03
C GLY A 141 10.39 -5.17 -12.96
N PRO A 142 11.15 -6.25 -12.74
CA PRO A 142 10.95 -7.12 -11.58
C PRO A 142 11.51 -6.49 -10.29
N THR A 143 12.44 -5.54 -10.44
CA THR A 143 13.11 -4.75 -9.41
C THR A 143 13.80 -3.54 -10.05
N HIS A 144 14.47 -2.64 -9.30
CA HIS A 144 14.97 -1.36 -9.84
C HIS A 144 16.41 -1.01 -9.44
N GLU A 145 17.25 -1.96 -9.06
CA GLU A 145 18.66 -1.72 -8.73
C GLU A 145 19.38 -1.00 -9.86
N GLU A 146 19.17 -1.44 -11.10
CA GLU A 146 19.82 -0.86 -12.27
C GLU A 146 19.35 0.58 -12.54
N VAL A 147 18.04 0.82 -12.43
CA VAL A 147 17.47 2.14 -12.72
C VAL A 147 17.93 3.16 -11.66
N VAL A 148 17.89 2.80 -10.37
CA VAL A 148 18.30 3.71 -9.30
C VAL A 148 19.80 3.99 -9.34
N THR A 149 20.61 2.98 -9.68
CA THR A 149 22.07 3.15 -9.86
C THR A 149 22.35 4.11 -11.01
N ASP A 150 21.63 4.00 -12.13
CA ASP A 150 21.74 4.93 -13.26
C ASP A 150 21.34 6.37 -12.89
N ILE A 151 20.31 6.54 -12.06
CA ILE A 151 19.92 7.85 -11.54
C ILE A 151 21.03 8.43 -10.66
N VAL A 152 21.58 7.65 -9.74
CA VAL A 152 22.59 8.11 -8.78
C VAL A 152 23.90 8.43 -9.50
N ARG A 153 24.42 7.58 -10.38
CA ARG A 153 25.68 7.86 -11.12
C ARG A 153 25.63 9.14 -11.97
N LYS A 154 24.44 9.59 -12.38
CA LYS A 154 24.26 10.81 -13.18
C LYS A 154 24.15 12.08 -12.33
N ASN A 155 23.78 11.96 -11.07
CA ASN A 155 23.41 13.12 -10.25
C ASN A 155 24.23 13.26 -8.97
N TYR A 156 24.94 12.21 -8.54
CA TYR A 156 25.75 12.19 -7.31
C TYR A 156 27.19 11.89 -7.67
N ASN A 157 28.09 12.82 -7.40
CA ASN A 157 29.47 12.69 -7.75
C ASN A 157 30.43 13.05 -6.61
N SER A 158 29.94 13.40 -5.44
CA SER A 158 30.73 13.83 -4.29
C SER A 158 30.30 13.20 -3.00
N TRP A 159 31.26 12.87 -2.15
CA TRP A 159 30.98 12.37 -0.79
C TRP A 159 30.09 13.30 0.05
N LYS A 160 30.05 14.60 -0.24
CA LYS A 160 29.21 15.57 0.46
C LYS A 160 27.72 15.36 0.26
N GLN A 161 27.35 14.61 -0.76
CA GLN A 161 25.96 14.28 -1.10
C GLN A 161 25.48 12.97 -0.44
N LEU A 162 26.39 12.26 0.26
CA LEU A 162 26.12 10.96 0.88
C LEU A 162 26.01 11.06 2.40
N PRO A 163 25.23 10.18 3.05
CA PRO A 163 24.46 9.10 2.43
C PRO A 163 23.17 9.59 1.77
N VAL A 164 22.66 8.81 0.81
CA VAL A 164 21.34 9.03 0.23
C VAL A 164 20.56 7.72 0.19
N ILE A 165 19.27 7.79 0.55
CA ILE A 165 18.33 6.67 0.47
C ILE A 165 17.15 7.12 -0.39
N LEU A 166 16.94 6.42 -1.50
CA LEU A 166 15.83 6.65 -2.41
C LEU A 166 14.85 5.48 -2.32
N TYR A 167 13.55 5.74 -2.30
CA TYR A 167 12.55 4.68 -2.30
C TYR A 167 11.37 4.99 -3.20
N GLN A 168 10.65 3.96 -3.59
CA GLN A 168 9.37 4.07 -4.30
C GLN A 168 8.37 3.04 -3.78
N ILE A 169 7.09 3.28 -4.06
CA ILE A 169 6.04 2.27 -4.01
C ILE A 169 5.54 2.12 -5.44
N GLN A 170 5.85 1.00 -6.07
CA GLN A 170 5.67 0.80 -7.51
C GLN A 170 5.29 -0.64 -7.83
N THR A 171 4.49 -0.80 -8.88
CA THR A 171 4.16 -2.12 -9.45
C THR A 171 5.41 -2.82 -9.96
N LYS A 172 5.55 -4.10 -9.64
CA LYS A 172 6.56 -5.01 -10.15
C LYS A 172 5.92 -6.12 -10.95
N PHE A 173 6.69 -6.66 -11.88
CA PHE A 173 6.26 -7.71 -12.81
C PHE A 173 7.24 -8.87 -12.76
N ARG A 174 6.71 -10.07 -12.50
CA ARG A 174 7.47 -11.32 -12.57
C ARG A 174 6.65 -12.36 -13.30
N ASP A 175 7.21 -13.00 -14.32
CA ASP A 175 6.51 -14.07 -15.05
C ASP A 175 6.53 -15.37 -14.26
N GLU A 176 5.81 -15.36 -13.16
CA GLU A 176 5.66 -16.52 -12.29
C GLU A 176 5.10 -17.71 -13.09
N MET A 177 5.86 -18.79 -13.14
CA MET A 177 5.44 -20.01 -13.85
C MET A 177 4.18 -20.62 -13.22
N ARG A 178 4.09 -20.58 -11.90
CA ARG A 178 2.98 -21.15 -11.12
C ARG A 178 2.47 -20.14 -10.09
N PRO A 179 1.70 -19.13 -10.52
CA PRO A 179 1.05 -18.22 -9.58
C PRO A 179 0.12 -18.98 -8.64
N ARG A 180 0.22 -18.70 -7.34
CA ARG A 180 -0.54 -19.41 -6.30
C ARG A 180 -0.72 -18.53 -5.07
N PHE A 181 -1.59 -18.93 -4.16
CA PHE A 181 -1.85 -18.21 -2.91
C PHE A 181 -2.41 -16.78 -3.13
N GLY A 182 -3.24 -16.61 -4.18
CA GLY A 182 -3.83 -15.32 -4.51
C GLY A 182 -2.76 -14.25 -4.79
N ILE A 183 -2.81 -13.14 -4.02
CA ILE A 183 -1.88 -12.02 -4.17
C ILE A 183 -0.51 -12.25 -3.48
N VAL A 184 -0.29 -13.36 -2.80
CA VAL A 184 1.00 -13.68 -2.16
C VAL A 184 2.07 -13.95 -3.22
N ARG A 185 1.72 -14.73 -4.26
CA ARG A 185 2.62 -15.06 -5.37
C ARG A 185 1.93 -14.79 -6.71
N SER A 186 1.90 -13.54 -7.08
CA SER A 186 1.25 -13.00 -8.27
C SER A 186 2.29 -12.51 -9.30
N ARG A 187 1.85 -12.35 -10.57
CA ARG A 187 2.68 -11.85 -11.67
C ARG A 187 2.83 -10.33 -11.67
N GLU A 188 1.84 -9.66 -11.14
CA GLU A 188 1.81 -8.21 -10.97
C GLU A 188 1.48 -7.91 -9.50
N PHE A 189 2.32 -7.10 -8.84
CA PHE A 189 2.16 -6.79 -7.43
C PHE A 189 2.79 -5.46 -7.06
N LEU A 190 2.32 -4.87 -5.96
CA LEU A 190 2.85 -3.61 -5.45
C LEU A 190 3.98 -3.89 -4.45
N MET A 191 5.13 -3.25 -4.69
CA MET A 191 6.31 -3.35 -3.84
C MET A 191 6.77 -1.95 -3.41
N LYS A 192 7.17 -1.80 -2.14
CA LYS A 192 8.08 -0.74 -1.75
C LYS A 192 9.50 -1.25 -1.90
N ASP A 193 10.28 -0.58 -2.70
CA ASP A 193 11.69 -0.83 -2.85
C ASP A 193 12.50 0.44 -2.52
N ALA A 194 13.49 0.29 -1.65
CA ALA A 194 14.39 1.35 -1.25
C ALA A 194 15.85 0.93 -1.49
N TYR A 195 16.70 1.92 -1.72
CA TYR A 195 18.09 1.74 -2.05
C TYR A 195 18.92 2.79 -1.34
N SER A 196 19.93 2.36 -0.60
CA SER A 196 20.90 3.26 0.03
C SER A 196 22.20 3.28 -0.74
N PHE A 197 22.85 4.45 -0.76
CA PHE A 197 24.15 4.69 -1.36
C PHE A 197 25.02 5.35 -0.32
N GLU A 198 26.13 4.68 0.01
CA GLU A 198 27.01 5.00 1.13
C GLU A 198 28.46 5.16 0.66
N MET A 199 29.25 5.80 1.50
CA MET A 199 30.69 5.96 1.24
C MET A 199 31.50 4.71 1.59
N ASN A 200 31.03 3.91 2.55
CA ASN A 200 31.76 2.77 3.12
C ASN A 200 30.80 1.76 3.75
N GLU A 201 31.33 0.62 4.17
CA GLU A 201 30.54 -0.45 4.80
C GLU A 201 29.92 -0.02 6.14
N GLU A 202 30.58 0.84 6.92
CA GLU A 202 30.06 1.36 8.19
C GLU A 202 28.77 2.19 7.95
N GLY A 203 28.77 3.04 6.91
CA GLY A 203 27.58 3.78 6.49
C GLY A 203 26.45 2.82 6.08
N LEU A 204 26.79 1.75 5.33
CA LEU A 204 25.81 0.72 4.97
C LEU A 204 25.22 0.04 6.20
N ASP A 205 26.03 -0.28 7.21
CA ASP A 205 25.56 -0.91 8.45
C ASP A 205 24.56 -0.01 9.20
N ILE A 206 24.82 1.29 9.24
CA ILE A 206 23.94 2.29 9.85
C ILE A 206 22.60 2.35 9.09
N SER A 207 22.62 2.45 7.77
CA SER A 207 21.42 2.51 6.95
C SER A 207 20.63 1.20 6.98
N TYR A 208 21.32 0.07 6.99
CA TYR A 208 20.72 -1.26 7.16
C TYR A 208 19.98 -1.37 8.49
N GLY A 209 20.61 -0.95 9.59
CA GLY A 209 19.99 -0.93 10.91
C GLY A 209 18.73 -0.06 10.97
N LYS A 210 18.77 1.16 10.39
CA LYS A 210 17.61 2.06 10.29
C LYS A 210 16.46 1.41 9.50
N MET A 211 16.76 0.76 8.37
CA MET A 211 15.74 0.07 7.57
C MET A 211 15.15 -1.12 8.29
N LYS A 212 15.96 -1.90 9.00
CA LYS A 212 15.51 -3.03 9.80
C LYS A 212 14.50 -2.60 10.88
N GLU A 213 14.76 -1.50 11.59
CA GLU A 213 13.84 -0.96 12.59
C GLU A 213 12.57 -0.38 11.94
N ALA A 214 12.67 0.31 10.82
CA ALA A 214 11.51 0.78 10.09
C ALA A 214 10.60 -0.37 9.63
N TYR A 215 11.15 -1.49 9.20
CA TYR A 215 10.39 -2.68 8.81
C TYR A 215 9.65 -3.29 9.98
N LYS A 216 10.28 -3.39 11.16
CA LYS A 216 9.60 -3.84 12.38
C LYS A 216 8.39 -2.95 12.69
N ASN A 217 8.55 -1.63 12.61
CA ASN A 217 7.47 -0.68 12.85
C ASN A 217 6.33 -0.81 11.82
N ILE A 218 6.68 -0.99 10.53
CA ILE A 218 5.70 -1.19 9.45
C ILE A 218 4.87 -2.45 9.71
N PHE A 219 5.51 -3.59 9.94
CA PHE A 219 4.80 -4.85 10.10
C PHE A 219 3.98 -4.88 11.38
N SER A 220 4.52 -4.39 12.49
CA SER A 220 3.76 -4.22 13.74
C SER A 220 2.60 -3.23 13.57
N GLY A 221 2.82 -2.12 12.87
CA GLY A 221 1.78 -1.13 12.55
C GLY A 221 0.66 -1.69 11.67
N CYS A 222 0.96 -2.69 10.83
CA CYS A 222 -0.02 -3.45 10.06
C CYS A 222 -0.64 -4.61 10.84
N GLY A 223 -0.27 -4.81 12.12
CA GLY A 223 -0.78 -5.88 12.98
C GLY A 223 -0.29 -7.27 12.63
N LEU A 224 0.90 -7.38 12.03
CA LEU A 224 1.53 -8.67 11.75
C LEU A 224 2.34 -9.17 12.94
N ASP A 225 2.26 -10.48 13.19
CA ASP A 225 3.25 -11.24 13.96
C ASP A 225 4.27 -11.83 12.96
N PHE A 226 5.56 -11.64 13.20
CA PHE A 226 6.60 -12.01 12.24
C PHE A 226 7.90 -12.43 12.94
N SER A 227 8.74 -13.16 12.20
CA SER A 227 10.12 -13.48 12.57
C SER A 227 11.10 -12.88 11.56
N ILE A 228 12.35 -12.71 11.98
CA ILE A 228 13.44 -12.26 11.12
C ILE A 228 14.44 -13.41 11.07
N GLN A 229 14.85 -13.78 9.86
CA GLN A 229 15.82 -14.85 9.65
C GLN A 229 16.82 -14.46 8.57
N GLN A 230 18.04 -15.02 8.68
CA GLN A 230 19.03 -14.86 7.62
C GLN A 230 18.56 -15.61 6.37
N ALA A 231 18.77 -15.03 5.21
CA ALA A 231 18.31 -15.56 3.94
C ALA A 231 19.43 -15.59 2.89
N ASP A 232 19.21 -16.35 1.83
CA ASP A 232 20.07 -16.31 0.65
C ASP A 232 19.75 -15.04 -0.16
N SER A 233 20.79 -14.32 -0.57
CA SER A 233 20.66 -13.12 -1.39
C SER A 233 20.23 -13.39 -2.85
N GLY A 234 20.31 -14.63 -3.31
CA GLY A 234 19.84 -15.08 -4.63
C GLY A 234 20.34 -14.23 -5.79
N VAL A 235 19.46 -14.00 -6.77
CA VAL A 235 19.76 -13.21 -7.97
C VAL A 235 19.88 -11.71 -7.73
N ILE A 236 19.43 -11.21 -6.57
CA ILE A 236 19.62 -9.82 -6.15
C ILE A 236 21.11 -9.59 -5.86
N GLY A 237 21.75 -10.56 -5.20
CA GLY A 237 23.16 -10.51 -4.89
C GLY A 237 23.46 -9.85 -3.55
N GLY A 238 24.76 -9.66 -3.28
CA GLY A 238 25.25 -9.15 -2.00
C GLY A 238 25.76 -10.26 -1.08
N LYS A 239 26.41 -9.86 0.00
CA LYS A 239 27.08 -10.78 0.93
C LYS A 239 26.21 -11.22 2.11
N PHE A 240 25.13 -10.47 2.38
CA PHE A 240 24.30 -10.69 3.56
C PHE A 240 22.87 -10.18 3.30
N SER A 241 21.89 -10.96 3.71
CA SER A 241 20.50 -10.56 3.67
C SER A 241 19.68 -11.17 4.81
N GLU A 242 18.59 -10.49 5.18
CA GLU A 242 17.60 -10.96 6.15
C GLU A 242 16.19 -10.77 5.58
N GLU A 243 15.35 -11.75 5.80
CA GLU A 243 13.95 -11.72 5.43
C GLU A 243 13.04 -11.63 6.66
N PHE A 244 11.90 -10.98 6.48
CA PHE A 244 10.83 -10.87 7.45
C PHE A 244 9.69 -11.78 7.00
N VAL A 245 9.41 -12.79 7.81
CA VAL A 245 8.40 -13.82 7.52
C VAL A 245 7.24 -13.65 8.49
N ALA A 246 6.07 -13.32 7.97
CA ALA A 246 4.85 -13.20 8.76
C ALA A 246 4.35 -14.60 9.16
N LYS A 247 3.73 -14.69 10.36
CA LYS A 247 3.09 -15.91 10.82
C LYS A 247 1.70 -16.04 10.20
N GLY A 248 1.37 -17.24 9.73
CA GLY A 248 0.09 -17.60 9.14
C GLY A 248 0.12 -19.04 8.65
N GLU A 249 -1.02 -19.54 8.15
CA GLU A 249 -1.10 -20.88 7.58
C GLU A 249 -0.59 -20.97 6.14
N CYS A 250 -0.55 -19.83 5.44
CA CYS A 250 -0.02 -19.75 4.09
C CYS A 250 1.50 -19.96 4.11
N PRO A 251 2.06 -20.87 3.32
CA PRO A 251 3.50 -20.93 3.12
C PRO A 251 4.01 -19.69 2.37
N GLU A 252 5.31 -19.41 2.49
CA GLU A 252 5.95 -18.32 1.72
C GLU A 252 5.48 -16.91 2.07
N LEU A 253 5.11 -16.63 3.34
CA LEU A 253 4.72 -15.29 3.79
C LEU A 253 5.91 -14.37 4.07
N GLU A 254 6.93 -14.37 3.22
CA GLU A 254 7.98 -13.35 3.22
C GLU A 254 7.37 -11.99 2.85
N VAL A 255 7.27 -11.09 3.82
CA VAL A 255 6.66 -9.75 3.63
C VAL A 255 7.70 -8.67 3.36
N GLY A 256 8.96 -8.91 3.69
CA GLY A 256 10.05 -7.98 3.44
C GLY A 256 11.41 -8.66 3.43
N HIS A 257 12.35 -8.08 2.69
CA HIS A 257 13.72 -8.57 2.56
C HIS A 257 14.69 -7.39 2.49
N ILE A 258 15.80 -7.45 3.20
CA ILE A 258 16.81 -6.42 3.27
C ILE A 258 18.19 -6.99 2.95
N PHE A 259 18.98 -6.29 2.12
CA PHE A 259 20.22 -6.78 1.54
C PHE A 259 21.36 -5.79 1.72
N LYS A 260 22.56 -6.28 1.99
CA LYS A 260 23.82 -5.56 1.82
C LYS A 260 24.42 -5.95 0.48
N LEU A 261 24.26 -5.08 -0.51
CA LEU A 261 24.70 -5.33 -1.90
C LEU A 261 26.22 -5.10 -2.10
N GLY A 262 26.82 -4.24 -1.26
CA GLY A 262 28.21 -3.78 -1.45
C GLY A 262 28.39 -2.98 -2.73
N THR A 263 29.39 -3.30 -3.53
CA THR A 263 29.75 -2.57 -4.77
C THR A 263 29.26 -3.25 -6.05
N GLN A 264 28.49 -4.35 -5.94
CA GLN A 264 28.13 -5.18 -7.09
C GLN A 264 27.56 -4.40 -8.27
N TYR A 265 26.63 -3.47 -8.02
CA TYR A 265 26.00 -2.65 -9.06
C TYR A 265 26.81 -1.40 -9.39
N SER A 266 27.36 -0.74 -8.39
CA SER A 266 28.14 0.48 -8.59
C SER A 266 29.41 0.23 -9.42
N GLU A 267 30.11 -0.87 -9.21
CA GLU A 267 31.28 -1.23 -10.02
C GLU A 267 30.86 -1.63 -11.44
N SER A 268 29.89 -2.54 -11.61
CA SER A 268 29.48 -3.02 -12.93
C SER A 268 28.92 -1.91 -13.82
N MET A 269 28.18 -0.97 -13.22
CA MET A 269 27.55 0.16 -13.91
C MET A 269 28.38 1.46 -13.88
N LYS A 270 29.61 1.41 -13.35
CA LYS A 270 30.53 2.57 -13.24
C LYS A 270 29.89 3.74 -12.50
N ALA A 271 29.24 3.47 -11.39
CA ALA A 271 28.66 4.46 -10.50
C ALA A 271 29.66 4.79 -9.38
N PHE A 272 30.35 5.94 -9.50
CA PHE A 272 31.41 6.36 -8.61
C PHE A 272 31.17 7.77 -8.07
N PHE A 273 31.74 8.05 -6.91
CA PHE A 273 31.81 9.39 -6.32
C PHE A 273 33.25 9.73 -5.96
N VAL A 274 33.54 11.02 -5.86
CA VAL A 274 34.86 11.50 -5.40
C VAL A 274 34.82 11.61 -3.88
N ASP A 275 35.76 10.95 -3.21
CA ASP A 275 35.89 10.96 -1.76
C ASP A 275 36.57 12.25 -1.23
N ARG A 276 36.83 12.30 0.08
CA ARG A 276 37.46 13.47 0.74
C ARG A 276 38.91 13.72 0.27
N ASN A 277 39.58 12.71 -0.26
CA ASN A 277 40.95 12.77 -0.72
C ASN A 277 41.08 13.07 -2.22
N GLY A 278 39.91 13.17 -2.92
CA GLY A 278 39.88 13.38 -4.36
C GLY A 278 39.97 12.08 -5.18
N GLU A 279 39.78 10.90 -4.53
CA GLU A 279 39.82 9.60 -5.18
C GLU A 279 38.42 9.17 -5.61
N GLU A 280 38.31 8.57 -6.80
CA GLU A 280 37.06 7.95 -7.25
C GLU A 280 36.83 6.60 -6.53
N LYS A 281 35.66 6.44 -5.94
CA LYS A 281 35.21 5.20 -5.24
C LYS A 281 33.83 4.78 -5.67
N PRO A 282 33.57 3.49 -5.78
CA PRO A 282 32.21 2.99 -6.03
C PRO A 282 31.32 3.23 -4.81
N PHE A 283 30.03 3.52 -5.05
CA PHE A 283 29.06 3.57 -3.96
C PHE A 283 28.92 2.20 -3.30
N ILE A 284 28.82 2.16 -1.99
CA ILE A 284 28.42 0.97 -1.23
C ILE A 284 26.89 0.98 -1.12
N MET A 285 26.23 -0.07 -1.58
CA MET A 285 24.78 -0.08 -1.77
C MET A 285 24.07 -1.06 -0.85
N GLY A 286 22.87 -0.68 -0.40
CA GLY A 286 21.88 -1.56 0.20
C GLY A 286 20.57 -1.54 -0.59
N CYS A 287 19.82 -2.64 -0.52
CA CYS A 287 18.49 -2.79 -1.13
C CYS A 287 17.49 -3.32 -0.10
N TYR A 288 16.28 -2.79 -0.10
CA TYR A 288 15.30 -3.04 0.94
C TYR A 288 13.90 -3.13 0.34
N GLY A 289 13.36 -4.35 0.20
CA GLY A 289 12.08 -4.63 -0.44
C GLY A 289 10.96 -4.98 0.56
N ILE A 290 9.75 -4.48 0.33
CA ILE A 290 8.52 -4.88 1.02
C ILE A 290 7.46 -5.21 -0.01
N GLY A 291 6.88 -6.41 0.07
CA GLY A 291 5.69 -6.78 -0.72
C GLY A 291 4.44 -6.13 -0.13
N VAL A 292 4.10 -4.89 -0.54
CA VAL A 292 2.97 -4.13 0.00
C VAL A 292 1.66 -4.89 -0.17
N SER A 293 1.43 -5.46 -1.36
CA SER A 293 0.28 -6.34 -1.62
C SER A 293 0.27 -7.55 -0.69
N ARG A 294 1.45 -8.16 -0.45
CA ARG A 294 1.60 -9.36 0.37
C ARG A 294 1.27 -9.12 1.84
N ILE A 295 1.54 -7.90 2.37
CA ILE A 295 1.13 -7.51 3.72
C ILE A 295 -0.38 -7.65 3.92
N VAL A 296 -1.20 -7.30 2.92
CA VAL A 296 -2.66 -7.43 3.01
C VAL A 296 -3.08 -8.89 3.20
N ALA A 297 -2.49 -9.81 2.45
CA ALA A 297 -2.74 -11.24 2.61
C ALA A 297 -2.23 -11.75 3.96
N ALA A 298 -1.02 -11.37 4.37
CA ALA A 298 -0.42 -11.78 5.63
C ALA A 298 -1.23 -11.30 6.85
N ALA A 299 -1.81 -10.11 6.80
CA ALA A 299 -2.69 -9.61 7.85
C ALA A 299 -3.95 -10.47 8.01
N ILE A 300 -4.49 -11.02 6.91
CA ILE A 300 -5.62 -11.94 6.97
C ILE A 300 -5.21 -13.31 7.48
N GLU A 301 -4.07 -13.85 6.99
CA GLU A 301 -3.55 -15.17 7.42
C GLU A 301 -3.30 -15.26 8.92
N GLY A 302 -2.91 -14.13 9.55
CA GLY A 302 -2.72 -14.05 11.00
C GLY A 302 -3.96 -13.63 11.79
N ASN A 303 -5.06 -13.22 11.14
CA ASN A 303 -6.22 -12.62 11.80
C ASN A 303 -7.53 -12.96 11.10
N TYR A 304 -8.09 -14.12 11.38
CA TYR A 304 -9.38 -14.59 10.87
C TYR A 304 -10.06 -15.54 11.87
N ASP A 305 -11.32 -15.87 11.61
CA ASP A 305 -12.04 -16.98 12.23
C ASP A 305 -12.98 -17.64 11.18
N GLU A 306 -13.79 -18.61 11.64
CA GLU A 306 -14.73 -19.35 10.77
C GLU A 306 -15.76 -18.47 10.05
N LYS A 307 -15.97 -17.23 10.51
CA LYS A 307 -16.94 -16.29 9.93
C LYS A 307 -16.30 -15.31 8.93
N GLY A 308 -15.00 -15.06 9.04
CA GLY A 308 -14.33 -14.15 8.12
C GLY A 308 -13.10 -13.47 8.68
N ILE A 309 -12.77 -12.34 8.09
CA ILE A 309 -11.56 -11.54 8.42
C ILE A 309 -11.71 -10.87 9.79
N ILE A 310 -10.59 -10.67 10.48
CA ILE A 310 -10.49 -9.86 11.72
C ILE A 310 -9.41 -8.80 11.51
N TRP A 311 -9.73 -7.71 10.81
CA TRP A 311 -8.73 -6.69 10.51
C TRP A 311 -8.10 -6.07 11.77
N PRO A 312 -6.78 -5.83 11.75
CA PRO A 312 -6.18 -4.79 12.58
C PRO A 312 -6.84 -3.44 12.27
N VAL A 313 -7.19 -2.67 13.30
CA VAL A 313 -7.92 -1.39 13.15
C VAL A 313 -7.18 -0.41 12.24
N SER A 314 -5.84 -0.45 12.26
CA SER A 314 -4.96 0.42 11.46
C SER A 314 -5.17 0.31 9.96
N ILE A 315 -5.44 -0.91 9.46
CA ILE A 315 -5.57 -1.19 8.03
C ILE A 315 -6.97 -1.60 7.59
N ALA A 316 -7.94 -1.73 8.51
CA ALA A 316 -9.32 -2.08 8.19
C ALA A 316 -9.92 -1.15 7.12
N PRO A 317 -10.68 -1.64 6.13
CA PRO A 317 -11.24 -0.81 5.06
C PRO A 317 -12.18 0.27 5.61
N PHE A 318 -12.93 -0.05 6.65
CA PHE A 318 -13.73 0.84 7.48
C PHE A 318 -13.48 0.49 8.94
N LYS A 319 -13.45 1.49 9.82
CA LYS A 319 -13.29 1.27 11.26
C LYS A 319 -14.60 0.86 11.92
N VAL A 320 -15.70 1.40 11.40
CA VAL A 320 -17.05 1.23 11.93
C VAL A 320 -18.03 0.85 10.82
N ILE A 321 -18.99 -0.02 11.14
CA ILE A 321 -20.20 -0.19 10.34
C ILE A 321 -21.41 0.13 11.19
N VAL A 322 -22.34 0.94 10.66
CA VAL A 322 -23.64 1.19 11.28
C VAL A 322 -24.67 0.30 10.58
N ILE A 323 -25.39 -0.51 11.36
CA ILE A 323 -26.32 -1.52 10.86
C ILE A 323 -27.71 -1.27 11.46
N PRO A 324 -28.67 -0.67 10.75
CA PRO A 324 -30.08 -0.75 11.11
C PRO A 324 -30.55 -2.20 10.92
N ALA A 325 -31.03 -2.83 12.01
CA ALA A 325 -31.46 -4.23 11.98
C ALA A 325 -32.69 -4.46 11.07
N ASN A 326 -33.50 -3.41 10.92
CA ASN A 326 -34.62 -3.38 9.98
C ASN A 326 -34.72 -1.97 9.36
N THR A 327 -34.52 -1.87 8.05
CA THR A 327 -34.60 -0.60 7.31
C THR A 327 -36.01 -0.11 7.04
N GLU A 328 -37.05 -0.96 7.22
CA GLU A 328 -38.47 -0.58 7.13
C GLU A 328 -38.93 0.11 8.41
N ASN A 329 -38.24 -0.07 9.53
CA ASN A 329 -38.50 0.66 10.77
C ASN A 329 -37.88 2.06 10.70
N SER A 330 -38.73 3.08 10.60
CA SER A 330 -38.29 4.47 10.45
C SER A 330 -37.39 4.94 11.59
N GLN A 331 -37.70 4.57 12.85
CA GLN A 331 -36.90 4.96 14.01
C GLN A 331 -35.47 4.35 13.97
N MET A 332 -35.35 3.07 13.58
CA MET A 332 -34.04 2.42 13.41
C MET A 332 -33.24 3.08 12.30
N LEU A 333 -33.86 3.32 11.15
CA LEU A 333 -33.20 3.91 9.99
C LEU A 333 -32.76 5.36 10.28
N GLU A 334 -33.64 6.20 10.81
CA GLU A 334 -33.30 7.58 11.16
C GLU A 334 -32.20 7.68 12.20
N THR A 335 -32.18 6.78 13.20
CA THR A 335 -31.09 6.76 14.19
C THR A 335 -29.78 6.31 13.57
N ALA A 336 -29.81 5.29 12.71
CA ALA A 336 -28.62 4.84 11.98
C ALA A 336 -28.04 5.96 11.10
N GLU A 337 -28.89 6.73 10.41
CA GLU A 337 -28.49 7.88 9.62
C GLU A 337 -27.87 8.99 10.46
N LYS A 338 -28.43 9.30 11.62
CA LYS A 338 -27.89 10.29 12.56
C LYS A 338 -26.50 9.86 13.07
N LEU A 339 -26.34 8.59 13.46
CA LEU A 339 -25.07 8.05 13.93
C LEU A 339 -24.03 8.04 12.79
N TYR A 340 -24.40 7.59 11.59
CA TYR A 340 -23.56 7.61 10.41
C TYR A 340 -23.05 9.03 10.12
N LYS A 341 -23.93 10.03 10.15
CA LYS A 341 -23.57 11.43 9.97
C LYS A 341 -22.60 11.91 11.06
N SER A 342 -22.87 11.59 12.32
CA SER A 342 -22.00 11.98 13.44
C SER A 342 -20.61 11.36 13.33
N PHE A 343 -20.46 10.10 12.90
CA PHE A 343 -19.17 9.50 12.61
C PHE A 343 -18.43 10.20 11.47
N THR A 344 -19.15 10.52 10.38
CA THR A 344 -18.59 11.24 9.24
C THR A 344 -18.09 12.63 9.64
N ASP A 345 -18.89 13.38 10.40
CA ASP A 345 -18.55 14.72 10.90
C ASP A 345 -17.33 14.66 11.87
N SER A 346 -17.13 13.53 12.55
CA SER A 346 -15.98 13.26 13.44
C SER A 346 -14.76 12.67 12.70
N ASN A 347 -14.77 12.59 11.35
CA ASN A 347 -13.73 11.97 10.52
C ASN A 347 -13.43 10.51 10.88
N ILE A 348 -14.41 9.77 11.38
CA ILE A 348 -14.31 8.32 11.61
C ILE A 348 -14.76 7.60 10.35
N GLU A 349 -13.93 6.71 9.83
CA GLU A 349 -14.23 5.93 8.63
C GLU A 349 -15.35 4.93 8.89
N VAL A 350 -16.54 5.26 8.43
CA VAL A 350 -17.78 4.53 8.68
C VAL A 350 -18.44 4.06 7.39
N LEU A 351 -19.00 2.84 7.41
CA LEU A 351 -19.91 2.30 6.39
C LEU A 351 -21.30 2.24 6.98
N LEU A 352 -22.34 2.67 6.24
CA LEU A 352 -23.74 2.45 6.60
C LEU A 352 -24.28 1.28 5.79
N ASP A 353 -24.78 0.24 6.44
CA ASP A 353 -25.48 -0.85 5.76
C ASP A 353 -26.98 -0.52 5.61
N ASP A 354 -27.27 0.25 4.58
CA ASP A 354 -28.62 0.72 4.23
C ASP A 354 -29.41 -0.25 3.34
N ARG A 355 -28.90 -1.46 3.10
CA ARG A 355 -29.57 -2.46 2.27
C ARG A 355 -30.86 -2.93 2.93
N ASN A 356 -31.90 -3.22 2.12
CA ASN A 356 -33.12 -3.88 2.58
C ASN A 356 -32.93 -5.39 2.64
N GLU A 357 -32.09 -5.83 3.60
CA GLU A 357 -31.71 -7.21 3.84
C GLU A 357 -32.02 -7.61 5.31
N SER A 358 -32.13 -8.90 5.58
CA SER A 358 -32.31 -9.38 6.96
C SER A 358 -31.08 -9.02 7.81
N ALA A 359 -31.28 -8.76 9.10
CA ALA A 359 -30.19 -8.50 10.04
C ALA A 359 -29.12 -9.61 10.03
N GLY A 360 -29.56 -10.88 9.87
CA GLY A 360 -28.66 -12.04 9.77
C GLY A 360 -27.73 -11.97 8.55
N SER A 361 -28.24 -11.56 7.37
CA SER A 361 -27.47 -11.36 6.16
C SER A 361 -26.45 -10.23 6.34
N LYS A 362 -26.88 -9.08 6.87
CA LYS A 362 -25.99 -7.94 7.16
C LYS A 362 -24.87 -8.31 8.13
N PHE A 363 -25.18 -9.07 9.19
CA PHE A 363 -24.17 -9.51 10.16
C PHE A 363 -23.18 -10.49 9.54
N ALA A 364 -23.64 -11.43 8.70
CA ALA A 364 -22.76 -12.37 8.01
C ALA A 364 -21.78 -11.65 7.07
N ASP A 365 -22.24 -10.65 6.34
CA ASP A 365 -21.39 -9.84 5.47
C ASP A 365 -20.41 -8.98 6.27
N ALA A 366 -20.83 -8.37 7.37
CA ALA A 366 -19.97 -7.59 8.25
C ALA A 366 -18.87 -8.44 8.91
N ASP A 367 -19.22 -9.70 9.32
CA ASP A 367 -18.26 -10.70 9.79
C ASP A 367 -17.26 -11.07 8.71
N LEU A 368 -17.74 -11.41 7.51
CA LEU A 368 -16.89 -11.78 6.38
C LEU A 368 -15.90 -10.66 6.00
N CYS A 369 -16.40 -9.42 5.89
CA CYS A 369 -15.60 -8.26 5.57
C CYS A 369 -14.68 -7.82 6.71
N GLY A 370 -14.90 -8.30 7.94
CA GLY A 370 -14.02 -8.10 9.07
C GLY A 370 -14.01 -6.67 9.65
N ILE A 371 -15.11 -5.93 9.53
CA ILE A 371 -15.14 -4.54 10.03
C ILE A 371 -15.03 -4.54 11.56
N PRO A 372 -14.07 -3.81 12.16
CA PRO A 372 -13.71 -3.93 13.57
C PRO A 372 -14.82 -3.62 14.56
N LEU A 373 -15.60 -2.56 14.32
CA LEU A 373 -16.67 -2.12 15.21
C LEU A 373 -18.00 -2.07 14.48
N TRP A 374 -19.03 -2.64 15.08
CA TRP A 374 -20.40 -2.60 14.59
C TRP A 374 -21.25 -1.78 15.55
N VAL A 375 -21.99 -0.84 15.03
CA VAL A 375 -23.02 -0.08 15.75
C VAL A 375 -24.37 -0.56 15.23
N ILE A 376 -25.03 -1.43 16.00
CA ILE A 376 -26.27 -2.09 15.62
C ILE A 376 -27.44 -1.31 16.22
N VAL A 377 -28.27 -0.74 15.35
CA VAL A 377 -29.52 -0.08 15.74
C VAL A 377 -30.65 -1.10 15.63
N GLY A 378 -30.94 -1.74 16.76
CA GLY A 378 -31.91 -2.79 16.89
C GLY A 378 -33.11 -2.42 17.77
N ARG A 379 -33.77 -3.42 18.36
CA ARG A 379 -35.00 -3.24 19.18
C ARG A 379 -34.79 -2.29 20.36
N LYS A 380 -33.59 -2.27 20.97
CA LYS A 380 -33.27 -1.41 22.12
C LYS A 380 -33.25 0.09 21.79
N ILE A 381 -33.48 0.48 20.53
CA ILE A 381 -33.65 1.89 20.16
C ILE A 381 -34.86 2.53 20.86
N THR A 382 -35.88 1.75 21.22
CA THR A 382 -37.02 2.24 22.02
C THR A 382 -36.60 2.67 23.44
N GLU A 383 -35.46 2.17 23.94
CA GLU A 383 -34.81 2.55 25.20
C GLU A 383 -33.71 3.61 24.98
N GLY A 384 -33.54 4.13 23.77
CA GLY A 384 -32.50 5.09 23.43
C GLY A 384 -31.09 4.48 23.30
N LYS A 385 -30.97 3.15 23.12
CA LYS A 385 -29.69 2.43 23.09
C LYS A 385 -29.39 1.80 21.74
N ALA A 386 -28.09 1.72 21.41
CA ALA A 386 -27.57 0.91 20.31
C ALA A 386 -26.59 -0.15 20.87
N GLU A 387 -26.53 -1.31 20.22
CA GLU A 387 -25.53 -2.33 20.56
C GLU A 387 -24.23 -2.02 19.83
N ILE A 388 -23.12 -1.91 20.56
CA ILE A 388 -21.78 -1.86 20.00
C ILE A 388 -21.18 -3.25 20.10
N ARG A 389 -20.74 -3.81 18.96
CA ARG A 389 -20.10 -5.11 18.88
C ARG A 389 -18.68 -4.97 18.36
N ILE A 390 -17.72 -5.58 19.06
CA ILE A 390 -16.32 -5.66 18.66
C ILE A 390 -16.13 -6.95 17.86
N ARG A 391 -15.63 -6.86 16.62
CA ARG A 391 -15.40 -8.02 15.74
C ARG A 391 -14.42 -9.02 16.35
N ARG A 392 -13.29 -8.52 16.89
CA ARG A 392 -12.32 -9.35 17.61
C ARG A 392 -12.85 -9.74 18.97
N GLY A 393 -12.98 -11.05 19.21
CA GLY A 393 -13.45 -11.60 20.50
C GLY A 393 -14.96 -11.45 20.74
N ARG A 394 -15.72 -10.90 19.79
CA ARG A 394 -17.21 -10.87 19.75
C ARG A 394 -17.89 -10.32 21.00
N LYS A 395 -17.24 -9.40 21.69
CA LYS A 395 -17.84 -8.70 22.84
C LYS A 395 -18.85 -7.69 22.33
N SER A 396 -19.98 -7.58 23.04
CA SER A 396 -20.98 -6.56 22.76
C SER A 396 -21.42 -5.84 24.04
N GLU A 397 -21.81 -4.58 23.88
CA GLU A 397 -22.27 -3.70 24.94
C GLU A 397 -23.38 -2.80 24.41
N ASP A 398 -24.39 -2.55 25.27
CA ASP A 398 -25.45 -1.59 24.96
C ASP A 398 -25.04 -0.20 25.43
N VAL A 399 -25.04 0.74 24.51
CA VAL A 399 -24.60 2.12 24.75
C VAL A 399 -25.74 3.08 24.38
N GLU A 400 -25.96 4.09 25.22
CA GLU A 400 -26.90 5.18 24.90
C GLU A 400 -26.49 5.86 23.56
N THR A 401 -27.47 6.07 22.68
CA THR A 401 -27.20 6.60 21.32
C THR A 401 -26.43 7.92 21.33
N GLY A 402 -26.65 8.75 22.35
CA GLY A 402 -25.90 10.01 22.54
C GLY A 402 -24.42 9.83 22.91
N ARG A 403 -24.03 8.64 23.42
CA ARG A 403 -22.65 8.35 23.85
C ARG A 403 -21.88 7.44 22.88
N VAL A 404 -22.52 6.96 21.81
CA VAL A 404 -21.89 6.03 20.85
C VAL A 404 -20.62 6.59 20.23
N ILE A 405 -20.62 7.86 19.85
CA ILE A 405 -19.44 8.51 19.21
C ILE A 405 -18.26 8.59 20.19
N GLU A 406 -18.52 9.01 21.42
CA GLU A 406 -17.52 9.06 22.50
C GLU A 406 -16.92 7.68 22.74
N TRP A 407 -17.76 6.67 22.95
CA TRP A 407 -17.33 5.29 23.18
C TRP A 407 -16.44 4.74 22.06
N VAL A 408 -16.86 4.95 20.79
CA VAL A 408 -16.10 4.50 19.62
C VAL A 408 -14.79 5.25 19.48
N SER A 409 -14.78 6.56 19.74
CA SER A 409 -13.56 7.37 19.70
C SER A 409 -12.55 6.90 20.74
N ASP A 410 -12.99 6.63 21.96
CA ASP A 410 -12.14 6.11 23.03
C ASP A 410 -11.56 4.74 22.69
N PHE A 411 -12.36 3.86 22.08
CA PHE A 411 -11.88 2.55 21.62
C PHE A 411 -10.82 2.66 20.52
N LEU A 412 -11.00 3.56 19.55
CA LEU A 412 -10.09 3.74 18.42
C LEU A 412 -8.76 4.41 18.81
N ASN A 413 -8.70 5.08 19.94
CA ASN A 413 -7.52 5.78 20.46
C ASN A 413 -6.69 4.92 21.45
N ARG A 414 -7.17 3.74 21.84
CA ARG A 414 -6.43 2.75 22.65
C ARG A 414 -5.40 2.00 21.82
#